data_a8194954d0d09cc79def363e07393a58
#
_entry.id   a8194954d0d09cc79def363e07393a58
#
_cell.length_a   1.000
_cell.length_b   1.000
_cell.length_c   1.000
_cell.angle_alpha   90.00
_cell.angle_beta   90.00
_cell.angle_gamma   90.00
#
_symmetry.space_group_name_H-M   'P 1'
#
loop_
_entity.id
_entity.type
_entity.pdbx_description
1 polymer ?
#
loop_
_entity_poly.entity_id
_entity_poly.type
_entity_poly.pdbx_seq_one_letter_code
_entity_poly.pdbx_strand_id
1 'polypeptide(L)'
;MSLRVLEPGPLTLVQDRGRPGLADLGVGPSGAFDQRALHAANRLVGNPEGCAVLEAVGGGLAVVATAPHVVAVTGAVGPVSVDGRPVASGRVLSLRRGDVLRLGAPTVGMRWTVGVGGGFVPEPVLGSRSFDTMAALGPAPLSPGDELVVGPPHGAVSLESVPAYLAAADVGVGVVLGPRDDWFTPAAITTLLSCPWRVDPVSDRIGVRLEGPLLERARLGELESEPVVRGSIQVTSSGRPVVLGPDHPVTGGYPVIGVVVDTDALAQVRPGDLVRFHRRRP
;
A
#
# COMPACT_ATOMS: atom_id res chain seq x y z
N MET A 1 -6.12 25.97 3.78
CA MET A 1 -7.12 25.34 2.89
C MET A 1 -7.23 23.87 3.30
N SER A 2 -8.41 23.27 3.28
CA SER A 2 -8.57 21.88 3.75
C SER A 2 -9.61 21.10 2.93
N LEU A 3 -9.52 19.78 3.05
CA LEU A 3 -10.62 18.85 2.75
C LEU A 3 -11.19 18.36 4.08
N ARG A 4 -12.49 18.24 4.21
CA ARG A 4 -13.13 17.68 5.41
C ARG A 4 -13.69 16.30 5.11
N VAL A 5 -13.40 15.34 5.98
CA VAL A 5 -13.88 13.96 5.86
C VAL A 5 -15.37 13.90 6.20
N LEU A 6 -16.18 13.40 5.28
CA LEU A 6 -17.58 13.08 5.51
C LEU A 6 -17.73 11.63 5.94
N GLU A 7 -17.11 10.74 5.17
CA GLU A 7 -17.10 9.29 5.36
C GLU A 7 -15.67 8.79 5.10
N PRO A 8 -15.01 8.12 6.05
CA PRO A 8 -13.61 7.67 5.86
C PRO A 8 -13.52 6.33 5.10
N GLY A 9 -14.64 5.63 4.88
CA GLY A 9 -14.64 4.24 4.43
C GLY A 9 -14.13 3.27 5.52
N PRO A 10 -13.82 2.03 5.15
CA PRO A 10 -13.34 1.03 6.12
C PRO A 10 -12.02 1.39 6.78
N LEU A 11 -11.08 1.96 6.00
CA LEU A 11 -9.79 2.44 6.48
C LEU A 11 -9.23 3.45 5.49
N THR A 12 -8.98 4.67 5.94
CA THR A 12 -8.23 5.68 5.19
C THR A 12 -7.13 6.27 6.05
N LEU A 13 -5.91 6.27 5.51
CA LEU A 13 -4.68 6.72 6.16
C LEU A 13 -4.02 7.83 5.37
N VAL A 14 -3.34 8.75 6.07
CA VAL A 14 -2.36 9.60 5.41
C VAL A 14 -1.07 8.80 5.23
N GLN A 15 -0.55 8.79 4.01
CA GLN A 15 0.66 8.05 3.66
C GLN A 15 1.56 8.88 2.74
N ASP A 16 2.87 8.81 2.99
CA ASP A 16 3.91 9.36 2.12
C ASP A 16 4.90 8.25 1.71
N ARG A 17 6.17 8.57 1.51
CA ARG A 17 7.21 7.57 1.19
C ARG A 17 7.65 6.74 2.41
N GLY A 18 7.16 7.08 3.60
CA GLY A 18 7.55 6.45 4.86
C GLY A 18 8.81 7.05 5.49
N ARG A 19 9.35 6.36 6.50
CA ARG A 19 10.49 6.77 7.34
C ARG A 19 11.62 5.74 7.33
N PRO A 20 12.28 5.49 6.17
CA PRO A 20 13.38 4.53 6.10
C PRO A 20 14.58 4.96 6.95
N GLY A 21 15.43 3.99 7.33
CA GLY A 21 16.68 4.26 8.03
C GLY A 21 16.58 4.34 9.55
N LEU A 22 15.46 3.92 10.16
CA LEU A 22 15.23 3.97 11.61
C LEU A 22 15.16 2.58 12.24
N ALA A 23 15.67 1.57 11.55
CA ALA A 23 15.62 0.18 12.03
C ALA A 23 16.40 -0.04 13.33
N ASP A 24 17.49 0.69 13.55
CA ASP A 24 18.29 0.70 14.77
C ASP A 24 17.52 1.26 16.00
N LEU A 25 16.49 2.06 15.74
CA LEU A 25 15.55 2.55 16.77
C LEU A 25 14.34 1.61 16.93
N GLY A 26 14.29 0.48 16.22
CA GLY A 26 13.16 -0.44 16.25
C GLY A 26 11.93 0.07 15.47
N VAL A 27 12.10 1.11 14.63
CA VAL A 27 10.99 1.74 13.89
C VAL A 27 10.98 1.25 12.45
N GLY A 28 9.84 0.69 12.02
CA GLY A 28 9.60 0.24 10.65
C GLY A 28 9.48 1.42 9.65
N PRO A 29 9.67 1.16 8.34
CA PRO A 29 9.65 2.21 7.33
C PRO A 29 8.27 2.78 7.07
N SER A 30 7.19 1.98 7.18
CA SER A 30 5.81 2.36 6.80
C SER A 30 5.72 2.94 5.37
N GLY A 31 4.84 3.93 5.14
CA GLY A 31 4.64 4.56 3.85
C GLY A 31 3.51 3.94 3.04
N ALA A 32 3.17 4.55 1.89
CA ALA A 32 2.15 4.03 1.01
C ALA A 32 2.44 2.57 0.59
N PHE A 33 1.40 1.73 0.57
CA PHE A 33 1.56 0.36 0.12
C PHE A 33 1.75 0.30 -1.40
N ASP A 34 1.05 1.14 -2.15
CA ASP A 34 1.24 1.31 -3.59
C ASP A 34 2.05 2.58 -3.86
N GLN A 35 3.38 2.44 -3.94
CA GLN A 35 4.29 3.56 -4.21
C GLN A 35 4.09 4.12 -5.63
N ARG A 36 3.72 3.28 -6.61
CA ARG A 36 3.44 3.74 -7.97
C ARG A 36 2.22 4.63 -8.00
N ALA A 37 1.15 4.25 -7.27
CA ALA A 37 -0.05 5.07 -7.17
C ALA A 37 0.23 6.40 -6.45
N LEU A 38 1.05 6.39 -5.38
CA LEU A 38 1.52 7.60 -4.68
C LEU A 38 2.24 8.55 -5.65
N HIS A 39 3.25 8.04 -6.39
CA HIS A 39 4.02 8.84 -7.33
C HIS A 39 3.16 9.37 -8.47
N ALA A 40 2.26 8.53 -9.00
CA ALA A 40 1.34 8.92 -10.07
C ALA A 40 0.38 10.03 -9.62
N ALA A 41 -0.22 9.91 -8.43
CA ALA A 41 -1.11 10.93 -7.89
C ALA A 41 -0.38 12.27 -7.69
N ASN A 42 0.80 12.24 -7.08
CA ASN A 42 1.62 13.44 -6.84
C ASN A 42 2.06 14.10 -8.16
N ARG A 43 2.53 13.32 -9.13
CA ARG A 43 2.91 13.84 -10.45
C ARG A 43 1.74 14.53 -11.15
N LEU A 44 0.55 13.96 -11.11
CA LEU A 44 -0.65 14.54 -11.74
C LEU A 44 -0.98 15.91 -11.15
N VAL A 45 -0.92 16.08 -9.84
CA VAL A 45 -1.27 17.34 -9.18
C VAL A 45 -0.09 18.32 -9.02
N GLY A 46 1.06 18.04 -9.64
CA GLY A 46 2.25 18.91 -9.65
C GLY A 46 3.01 18.93 -8.31
N ASN A 47 2.89 17.90 -7.50
CA ASN A 47 3.61 17.76 -6.25
C ASN A 47 4.98 17.08 -6.43
N PRO A 48 5.95 17.33 -5.54
CA PRO A 48 7.07 16.42 -5.32
C PRO A 48 6.58 14.99 -5.01
N GLU A 49 7.32 13.98 -5.43
CA GLU A 49 6.94 12.57 -5.30
C GLU A 49 6.68 12.10 -3.86
N GLY A 50 7.30 12.75 -2.88
CA GLY A 50 7.18 12.40 -1.46
C GLY A 50 6.04 13.11 -0.72
N CYS A 51 5.22 13.92 -1.38
CA CYS A 51 4.08 14.54 -0.72
C CYS A 51 3.07 13.50 -0.23
N ALA A 52 2.52 13.75 0.95
CA ALA A 52 1.55 12.84 1.53
C ALA A 52 0.21 12.86 0.77
N VAL A 53 -0.36 11.66 0.65
CA VAL A 53 -1.63 11.35 -0.01
C VAL A 53 -2.57 10.66 0.98
N LEU A 54 -3.82 10.44 0.59
CA LEU A 54 -4.69 9.49 1.29
C LEU A 54 -4.58 8.13 0.62
N GLU A 55 -4.38 7.08 1.41
CA GLU A 55 -4.54 5.68 1.00
C GLU A 55 -5.83 5.15 1.62
N ALA A 56 -6.84 4.86 0.79
CA ALA A 56 -8.15 4.38 1.22
C ALA A 56 -8.36 2.92 0.76
N VAL A 57 -8.69 2.04 1.70
CA VAL A 57 -8.94 0.62 1.44
C VAL A 57 -10.42 0.40 1.11
N GLY A 58 -10.68 -0.37 0.07
CA GLY A 58 -12.06 -0.68 -0.34
C GLY A 58 -12.72 0.50 -1.03
N GLY A 59 -13.76 1.05 -0.47
CA GLY A 59 -14.46 2.23 -0.98
C GLY A 59 -15.14 2.97 0.15
N GLY A 60 -16.02 3.93 -0.17
CA GLY A 60 -16.77 4.66 0.85
C GLY A 60 -16.07 5.91 1.38
N LEU A 61 -14.86 6.24 0.93
CA LEU A 61 -14.28 7.55 1.24
C LEU A 61 -15.08 8.65 0.59
N ALA A 62 -15.51 9.64 1.38
CA ALA A 62 -16.12 10.88 0.93
C ALA A 62 -15.47 12.07 1.63
N VAL A 63 -15.00 13.04 0.86
CA VAL A 63 -14.42 14.28 1.37
C VAL A 63 -15.04 15.49 0.69
N VAL A 64 -15.29 16.56 1.45
CA VAL A 64 -15.79 17.83 0.92
C VAL A 64 -14.67 18.88 0.88
N ALA A 65 -14.57 19.58 -0.24
CA ALA A 65 -13.62 20.66 -0.42
C ALA A 65 -14.09 21.93 0.33
N THR A 66 -13.28 22.44 1.27
CA THR A 66 -13.58 23.70 1.99
C THR A 66 -13.10 24.95 1.22
N ALA A 67 -12.26 24.74 0.20
CA ALA A 67 -11.76 25.72 -0.76
C ALA A 67 -11.55 25.05 -2.11
N PRO A 68 -11.26 25.77 -3.20
CA PRO A 68 -10.88 25.16 -4.46
C PRO A 68 -9.61 24.33 -4.32
N HIS A 69 -9.62 23.09 -4.85
CA HIS A 69 -8.49 22.17 -4.86
C HIS A 69 -8.35 21.47 -6.20
N VAL A 70 -7.13 21.08 -6.49
CA VAL A 70 -6.82 20.14 -7.57
C VAL A 70 -6.46 18.80 -6.94
N VAL A 71 -7.13 17.74 -7.36
CA VAL A 71 -6.91 16.38 -6.83
C VAL A 71 -6.67 15.39 -7.97
N ALA A 72 -6.07 14.27 -7.64
CA ALA A 72 -5.97 13.11 -8.54
C ALA A 72 -6.26 11.83 -7.75
N VAL A 73 -6.98 10.91 -8.38
CA VAL A 73 -7.30 9.59 -7.82
C VAL A 73 -6.58 8.53 -8.66
N THR A 74 -5.77 7.69 -8.01
CA THR A 74 -4.99 6.61 -8.63
C THR A 74 -5.12 5.31 -7.84
N GLY A 75 -4.37 4.28 -8.20
CA GLY A 75 -4.40 2.96 -7.55
C GLY A 75 -5.53 2.10 -8.09
N ALA A 76 -6.50 1.76 -7.27
CA ALA A 76 -7.62 0.92 -7.66
C ALA A 76 -8.44 1.48 -8.83
N VAL A 77 -9.30 0.66 -9.42
CA VAL A 77 -10.25 1.03 -10.49
C VAL A 77 -11.67 0.82 -9.99
N GLY A 78 -12.55 1.76 -10.24
CA GLY A 78 -13.96 1.69 -9.86
C GLY A 78 -14.65 3.03 -9.96
N PRO A 79 -15.85 3.18 -9.38
CA PRO A 79 -16.62 4.41 -9.43
C PRO A 79 -15.93 5.54 -8.63
N VAL A 80 -15.70 6.66 -9.30
CA VAL A 80 -15.29 7.93 -8.67
C VAL A 80 -16.32 8.99 -9.11
N SER A 81 -16.75 9.83 -8.19
CA SER A 81 -17.67 10.92 -8.50
C SER A 81 -17.32 12.22 -7.79
N VAL A 82 -17.69 13.33 -8.43
CA VAL A 82 -17.68 14.67 -7.83
C VAL A 82 -19.13 15.19 -7.87
N ASP A 83 -19.69 15.52 -6.73
CA ASP A 83 -21.13 15.90 -6.57
C ASP A 83 -22.09 14.92 -7.26
N GLY A 84 -21.84 13.61 -7.09
CA GLY A 84 -22.63 12.55 -7.70
C GLY A 84 -22.43 12.36 -9.22
N ARG A 85 -21.65 13.21 -9.88
CA ARG A 85 -21.32 13.08 -11.29
C ARG A 85 -20.12 12.16 -11.46
N PRO A 86 -20.23 11.07 -12.25
CA PRO A 86 -19.09 10.19 -12.51
C PRO A 86 -17.92 10.94 -13.15
N VAL A 87 -16.72 10.66 -12.67
CA VAL A 87 -15.45 11.20 -13.21
C VAL A 87 -14.43 10.07 -13.40
N ALA A 88 -13.49 10.25 -14.31
CA ALA A 88 -12.43 9.28 -14.52
C ALA A 88 -11.32 9.44 -13.47
N SER A 89 -10.83 8.33 -12.92
CA SER A 89 -9.58 8.27 -12.17
C SER A 89 -8.36 8.37 -13.11
N GLY A 90 -7.15 8.47 -12.55
CA GLY A 90 -5.90 8.57 -13.33
C GLY A 90 -5.70 9.90 -14.04
N ARG A 91 -6.42 10.93 -13.67
CA ARG A 91 -6.32 12.29 -14.22
C ARG A 91 -6.58 13.33 -13.16
N VAL A 92 -6.24 14.58 -13.48
CA VAL A 92 -6.53 15.74 -12.62
C VAL A 92 -8.02 16.03 -12.60
N LEU A 93 -8.52 16.28 -11.40
CA LEU A 93 -9.89 16.72 -11.10
C LEU A 93 -9.84 18.05 -10.37
N SER A 94 -10.67 19.00 -10.77
CA SER A 94 -10.83 20.28 -10.07
C SER A 94 -12.04 20.21 -9.16
N LEU A 95 -11.83 20.47 -7.88
CA LEU A 95 -12.89 20.61 -6.87
C LEU A 95 -13.11 22.09 -6.56
N ARG A 96 -14.33 22.55 -6.60
CA ARG A 96 -14.76 23.85 -6.07
C ARG A 96 -15.04 23.74 -4.59
N ARG A 97 -15.12 24.86 -3.91
CA ARG A 97 -15.61 24.89 -2.53
C ARG A 97 -17.02 24.28 -2.47
N GLY A 98 -17.19 23.29 -1.60
CA GLY A 98 -18.45 22.57 -1.41
C GLY A 98 -18.56 21.26 -2.21
N ASP A 99 -17.74 21.08 -3.26
CA ASP A 99 -17.76 19.85 -4.04
C ASP A 99 -17.36 18.65 -3.17
N VAL A 100 -18.07 17.53 -3.35
CA VAL A 100 -17.85 16.27 -2.64
C VAL A 100 -17.22 15.25 -3.58
N LEU A 101 -15.97 14.86 -3.31
CA LEU A 101 -15.33 13.71 -3.95
C LEU A 101 -15.74 12.44 -3.21
N ARG A 102 -16.23 11.43 -3.97
CA ARG A 102 -16.57 10.09 -3.43
C ARG A 102 -15.85 8.99 -4.20
N LEU A 103 -15.32 8.02 -3.45
CA LEU A 103 -14.75 6.80 -3.99
C LEU A 103 -15.69 5.63 -3.70
N GLY A 104 -16.19 4.97 -4.73
CA GLY A 104 -17.02 3.78 -4.61
C GLY A 104 -16.19 2.52 -4.35
N ALA A 105 -16.87 1.39 -4.18
CA ALA A 105 -16.19 0.10 -4.08
C ALA A 105 -15.41 -0.19 -5.37
N PRO A 106 -14.11 -0.48 -5.28
CA PRO A 106 -13.31 -0.72 -6.47
C PRO A 106 -13.77 -2.01 -7.18
N THR A 107 -13.76 -1.98 -8.51
CA THR A 107 -14.02 -3.17 -9.35
C THR A 107 -12.74 -3.96 -9.59
N VAL A 108 -11.58 -3.30 -9.63
CA VAL A 108 -10.24 -3.90 -9.74
C VAL A 108 -9.32 -3.26 -8.71
N GLY A 109 -8.46 -4.04 -8.09
CA GLY A 109 -7.58 -3.56 -7.03
C GLY A 109 -8.32 -3.35 -5.72
N MET A 110 -7.64 -2.83 -4.72
CA MET A 110 -8.16 -2.71 -3.35
C MET A 110 -7.95 -1.32 -2.76
N ARG A 111 -6.86 -0.64 -3.12
CA ARG A 111 -6.45 0.63 -2.49
C ARG A 111 -6.53 1.78 -3.46
N TRP A 112 -7.32 2.79 -3.07
CA TRP A 112 -7.34 4.08 -3.72
C TRP A 112 -6.25 4.97 -3.15
N THR A 113 -5.63 5.77 -4.01
CA THR A 113 -4.72 6.83 -3.62
C THR A 113 -5.27 8.17 -4.06
N VAL A 114 -5.43 9.11 -3.13
CA VAL A 114 -5.89 10.47 -3.43
C VAL A 114 -4.77 11.46 -3.14
N GLY A 115 -4.23 12.05 -4.21
CA GLY A 115 -3.31 13.19 -4.14
C GLY A 115 -4.06 14.51 -4.23
N VAL A 116 -3.56 15.54 -3.55
CA VAL A 116 -4.06 16.93 -3.64
C VAL A 116 -2.91 17.87 -3.92
N GLY A 117 -3.11 18.87 -4.77
CA GLY A 117 -2.11 19.89 -5.05
C GLY A 117 -1.67 20.61 -3.77
N GLY A 118 -0.38 20.52 -3.43
CA GLY A 118 0.18 20.99 -2.16
C GLY A 118 0.40 19.87 -1.14
N GLY A 119 -0.16 18.67 -1.34
CA GLY A 119 -0.07 17.53 -0.43
C GLY A 119 -0.86 17.72 0.88
N PHE A 120 -1.10 16.63 1.58
CA PHE A 120 -1.62 16.71 2.96
C PHE A 120 -0.47 16.97 3.93
N VAL A 121 -0.68 17.88 4.89
CA VAL A 121 0.40 18.38 5.77
C VAL A 121 0.09 18.22 7.27
N PRO A 122 -0.30 17.02 7.74
CA PRO A 122 -0.31 16.78 9.18
C PRO A 122 1.12 16.87 9.73
N GLU A 123 1.25 17.03 11.06
CA GLU A 123 2.56 17.05 11.72
C GLU A 123 3.33 15.75 11.44
N PRO A 124 4.58 15.82 10.95
CA PRO A 124 5.36 14.64 10.68
C PRO A 124 5.85 13.98 11.99
N VAL A 125 5.87 12.67 12.02
CA VAL A 125 6.46 11.89 13.10
C VAL A 125 7.69 11.17 12.56
N LEU A 126 8.84 11.41 13.16
CA LEU A 126 10.14 10.88 12.71
C LEU A 126 10.39 11.12 11.21
N GLY A 127 10.09 12.32 10.74
CA GLY A 127 10.33 12.75 9.37
C GLY A 127 9.32 12.30 8.32
N SER A 128 8.27 11.56 8.69
CA SER A 128 7.22 11.07 7.80
C SER A 128 5.83 11.44 8.29
N ARG A 129 4.91 11.66 7.34
CA ARG A 129 3.47 11.83 7.56
C ARG A 129 2.68 10.54 7.44
N SER A 130 3.36 9.41 7.27
CA SER A 130 2.70 8.12 7.20
C SER A 130 2.23 7.63 8.55
N PHE A 131 1.05 7.02 8.58
CA PHE A 131 0.59 6.23 9.71
C PHE A 131 1.06 4.78 9.57
N ASP A 132 1.77 4.31 10.59
CA ASP A 132 2.20 2.92 10.75
C ASP A 132 1.15 2.18 11.58
N THR A 133 0.50 1.18 11.00
CA THR A 133 -0.59 0.46 11.67
C THR A 133 -0.10 -0.48 12.77
N MET A 134 1.15 -0.95 12.68
CA MET A 134 1.76 -1.84 13.68
C MET A 134 2.25 -1.06 14.90
N ALA A 135 2.97 0.03 14.66
CA ALA A 135 3.57 0.85 15.71
C ALA A 135 2.64 1.96 16.24
N ALA A 136 1.49 2.19 15.59
CA ALA A 136 0.58 3.30 15.84
C ALA A 136 1.29 4.68 15.80
N LEU A 137 2.23 4.85 14.87
CA LEU A 137 3.02 6.08 14.70
C LEU A 137 2.51 6.91 13.52
N GLY A 138 2.33 8.19 13.73
CA GLY A 138 1.87 9.14 12.72
C GLY A 138 0.44 9.62 12.95
N PRO A 139 -0.15 10.35 11.96
CA PRO A 139 -1.52 10.84 12.07
C PRO A 139 -2.50 9.68 12.08
N ALA A 140 -3.40 9.63 13.06
CA ALA A 140 -4.36 8.54 13.24
C ALA A 140 -5.20 8.27 11.98
N PRO A 141 -5.77 7.05 11.82
CA PRO A 141 -6.74 6.75 10.78
C PRO A 141 -7.89 7.78 10.78
N LEU A 142 -8.34 8.15 9.58
CA LEU A 142 -9.33 9.22 9.44
C LEU A 142 -10.68 8.84 10.05
N SER A 143 -11.32 9.85 10.62
CA SER A 143 -12.65 9.79 11.20
C SER A 143 -13.59 10.83 10.55
N PRO A 144 -14.93 10.63 10.61
CA PRO A 144 -15.88 11.63 10.13
C PRO A 144 -15.67 12.97 10.85
N GLY A 145 -15.63 14.06 10.09
CA GLY A 145 -15.42 15.41 10.59
C GLY A 145 -13.96 15.89 10.60
N ASP A 146 -12.98 15.00 10.41
CA ASP A 146 -11.57 15.39 10.37
C ASP A 146 -11.30 16.43 9.28
N GLU A 147 -10.48 17.43 9.62
CA GLU A 147 -9.99 18.43 8.69
C GLU A 147 -8.58 18.11 8.21
N LEU A 148 -8.46 17.83 6.93
CA LEU A 148 -7.21 17.52 6.26
C LEU A 148 -6.59 18.82 5.70
N VAL A 149 -5.62 19.37 6.41
CA VAL A 149 -4.90 20.57 5.98
C VAL A 149 -4.10 20.26 4.72
N VAL A 150 -4.23 21.13 3.72
CA VAL A 150 -3.54 21.07 2.44
C VAL A 150 -2.49 22.17 2.37
N GLY A 151 -1.28 21.79 1.98
CA GLY A 151 -0.16 22.72 1.79
C GLY A 151 -0.33 23.64 0.57
N PRO A 152 0.60 24.59 0.39
CA PRO A 152 0.61 25.41 -0.82
C PRO A 152 0.93 24.56 -2.06
N PRO A 153 0.38 24.90 -3.24
CA PRO A 153 0.74 24.23 -4.49
C PRO A 153 2.24 24.31 -4.77
N HIS A 154 2.82 23.20 -5.27
CA HIS A 154 4.26 23.14 -5.57
C HIS A 154 4.60 23.46 -7.03
N GLY A 155 3.73 23.08 -7.97
CA GLY A 155 4.02 23.22 -9.40
C GLY A 155 2.78 23.17 -10.28
N ALA A 156 3.01 23.11 -11.58
CA ALA A 156 1.95 22.97 -12.57
C ALA A 156 1.36 21.58 -12.56
N VAL A 157 0.04 21.49 -12.73
CA VAL A 157 -0.67 20.21 -12.86
C VAL A 157 -0.35 19.57 -14.21
N SER A 158 -0.30 18.23 -14.25
CA SER A 158 -0.16 17.49 -15.50
C SER A 158 -1.50 17.38 -16.22
N LEU A 159 -1.50 17.59 -17.54
CA LEU A 159 -2.67 17.32 -18.39
C LEU A 159 -2.71 15.86 -18.89
N GLU A 160 -1.73 15.06 -18.52
CA GLU A 160 -1.66 13.65 -18.88
C GLU A 160 -2.71 12.83 -18.11
N SER A 161 -2.99 11.64 -18.61
CA SER A 161 -3.69 10.60 -17.87
C SER A 161 -2.72 9.46 -17.56
N VAL A 162 -2.81 8.94 -16.35
CA VAL A 162 -2.07 7.74 -15.95
C VAL A 162 -3.02 6.56 -16.14
N PRO A 163 -2.64 5.54 -16.93
CA PRO A 163 -3.47 4.34 -17.05
C PRO A 163 -3.64 3.70 -15.68
N ALA A 164 -4.86 3.24 -15.42
CA ALA A 164 -5.12 2.48 -14.21
C ALA A 164 -4.25 1.22 -14.20
N TYR A 165 -3.62 0.95 -13.07
CA TYR A 165 -2.94 -0.33 -12.87
C TYR A 165 -4.00 -1.43 -12.78
N LEU A 166 -4.07 -2.24 -13.83
CA LEU A 166 -4.99 -3.37 -13.86
C LEU A 166 -4.34 -4.53 -13.09
N ALA A 167 -4.57 -4.60 -11.79
CA ALA A 167 -4.29 -5.82 -11.04
C ALA A 167 -5.20 -6.91 -11.61
N ALA A 168 -4.62 -7.91 -12.23
CA ALA A 168 -5.34 -9.14 -12.57
C ALA A 168 -5.68 -9.89 -11.28
N ALA A 169 -6.76 -10.68 -11.28
CA ALA A 169 -7.06 -11.60 -10.18
C ALA A 169 -5.99 -12.71 -10.01
N ASP A 170 -5.02 -12.76 -10.90
CA ASP A 170 -3.81 -13.61 -10.87
C ASP A 170 -2.58 -12.70 -11.07
N VAL A 171 -1.86 -12.44 -9.98
CA VAL A 171 -0.77 -11.44 -9.93
C VAL A 171 0.57 -12.16 -9.89
N GLY A 172 1.41 -11.91 -10.91
CA GLY A 172 2.79 -12.37 -10.94
C GLY A 172 3.75 -11.39 -10.26
N VAL A 173 4.53 -11.85 -9.27
CA VAL A 173 5.57 -11.04 -8.59
C VAL A 173 6.93 -11.70 -8.68
N GLY A 174 7.96 -10.88 -8.92
CA GLY A 174 9.33 -11.34 -8.95
C GLY A 174 9.90 -11.58 -7.56
N VAL A 175 10.56 -12.72 -7.33
CA VAL A 175 11.18 -13.06 -6.05
C VAL A 175 12.67 -13.41 -6.24
N VAL A 176 13.52 -12.87 -5.37
CA VAL A 176 14.91 -13.30 -5.17
C VAL A 176 14.91 -14.24 -3.97
N LEU A 177 15.45 -15.46 -4.12
CA LEU A 177 15.54 -16.44 -3.03
C LEU A 177 16.57 -16.02 -1.99
N GLY A 178 16.37 -16.40 -0.75
CA GLY A 178 17.20 -16.09 0.40
C GLY A 178 16.60 -15.03 1.33
N PRO A 179 17.25 -14.73 2.45
CA PRO A 179 18.56 -15.24 2.93
C PRO A 179 18.49 -16.60 3.63
N ARG A 180 17.30 -17.16 3.84
CA ARG A 180 17.08 -18.44 4.55
C ARG A 180 16.41 -19.49 3.69
N ASP A 181 16.62 -19.47 2.38
CA ASP A 181 16.13 -20.51 1.46
C ASP A 181 16.73 -21.88 1.77
N ASP A 182 17.93 -21.94 2.36
CA ASP A 182 18.59 -23.14 2.87
C ASP A 182 17.87 -23.81 4.08
N TRP A 183 16.87 -23.15 4.65
CA TRP A 183 15.99 -23.71 5.69
C TRP A 183 14.86 -24.55 5.12
N PHE A 184 14.70 -24.58 3.82
CA PHE A 184 13.59 -25.24 3.13
C PHE A 184 14.07 -26.40 2.25
N THR A 185 13.20 -27.39 2.06
CA THR A 185 13.50 -28.45 1.13
C THR A 185 13.50 -27.93 -0.32
N PRO A 186 14.26 -28.56 -1.26
CA PRO A 186 14.16 -28.21 -2.68
C PRO A 186 12.74 -28.29 -3.24
N ALA A 187 11.94 -29.24 -2.72
CA ALA A 187 10.53 -29.38 -3.07
C ALA A 187 9.71 -28.14 -2.62
N ALA A 188 9.95 -27.62 -1.42
CA ALA A 188 9.27 -26.42 -0.93
C ALA A 188 9.60 -25.18 -1.79
N ILE A 189 10.87 -25.01 -2.21
CA ILE A 189 11.27 -23.91 -3.11
C ILE A 189 10.57 -24.07 -4.48
N THR A 190 10.52 -25.29 -5.01
CA THR A 190 9.80 -25.58 -6.25
C THR A 190 8.31 -25.28 -6.11
N THR A 191 7.69 -25.67 -4.99
CA THR A 191 6.28 -25.41 -4.70
C THR A 191 6.01 -23.90 -4.62
N LEU A 192 6.86 -23.12 -3.91
CA LEU A 192 6.74 -21.66 -3.83
C LEU A 192 6.64 -21.05 -5.23
N LEU A 193 7.50 -21.47 -6.15
CA LEU A 193 7.65 -20.87 -7.48
C LEU A 193 6.68 -21.41 -8.53
N SER A 194 6.06 -22.58 -8.30
CA SER A 194 5.20 -23.24 -9.32
C SER A 194 3.71 -23.15 -9.00
N CYS A 195 3.35 -23.03 -7.72
CA CYS A 195 1.95 -23.02 -7.30
C CYS A 195 1.37 -21.60 -7.24
N PRO A 196 0.07 -21.44 -7.52
CA PRO A 196 -0.65 -20.22 -7.19
C PRO A 196 -0.93 -20.16 -5.68
N TRP A 197 -0.84 -18.96 -5.11
CA TRP A 197 -1.08 -18.71 -3.71
C TRP A 197 -2.31 -17.82 -3.55
N ARG A 198 -3.30 -18.26 -2.78
CA ARG A 198 -4.51 -17.47 -2.52
C ARG A 198 -4.28 -16.45 -1.41
N VAL A 199 -4.71 -15.22 -1.62
CA VAL A 199 -4.66 -14.16 -0.58
C VAL A 199 -5.69 -14.44 0.50
N ASP A 200 -5.20 -14.55 1.74
CA ASP A 200 -6.02 -14.76 2.95
C ASP A 200 -6.76 -13.46 3.33
N PRO A 201 -8.06 -13.52 3.75
CA PRO A 201 -8.83 -12.36 4.19
C PRO A 201 -8.23 -11.55 5.34
N VAL A 202 -7.42 -12.14 6.18
CA VAL A 202 -6.76 -11.43 7.31
C VAL A 202 -5.45 -10.73 6.90
N SER A 203 -5.19 -10.61 5.58
CA SER A 203 -4.08 -9.82 5.05
C SER A 203 -4.28 -8.33 5.35
N ASP A 204 -3.17 -7.65 5.73
CA ASP A 204 -3.17 -6.24 6.11
C ASP A 204 -1.92 -5.52 5.59
N ARG A 205 -1.60 -4.35 6.17
CA ARG A 205 -0.40 -3.57 5.82
C ARG A 205 0.89 -4.15 6.43
N ILE A 206 0.78 -5.01 7.44
CA ILE A 206 1.93 -5.71 8.06
C ILE A 206 2.39 -6.84 7.14
N GLY A 207 1.42 -7.59 6.56
CA GLY A 207 1.76 -8.67 5.66
C GLY A 207 0.59 -9.25 4.88
N VAL A 208 0.85 -9.60 3.63
CA VAL A 208 -0.06 -10.36 2.77
C VAL A 208 0.11 -11.84 3.09
N ARG A 209 -0.87 -12.42 3.77
CA ARG A 209 -0.90 -13.83 4.13
C ARG A 209 -1.39 -14.64 2.96
N LEU A 210 -0.75 -15.79 2.75
CA LEU A 210 -1.04 -16.62 1.58
C LEU A 210 -1.44 -18.03 1.98
N GLU A 211 -2.47 -18.54 1.35
CA GLU A 211 -2.94 -19.91 1.47
C GLU A 211 -2.52 -20.73 0.24
N GLY A 212 -2.12 -21.97 0.49
CA GLY A 212 -1.67 -22.91 -0.54
C GLY A 212 -1.02 -24.14 0.09
N PRO A 213 -0.23 -24.90 -0.67
CA PRO A 213 0.54 -26.03 -0.16
C PRO A 213 1.48 -25.59 0.97
N LEU A 214 1.73 -26.46 1.94
CA LEU A 214 2.67 -26.18 3.02
C LEU A 214 4.11 -26.25 2.50
N LEU A 215 4.92 -25.27 2.91
CA LEU A 215 6.34 -25.20 2.58
C LEU A 215 7.15 -25.92 3.67
N GLU A 216 7.64 -27.10 3.34
CA GLU A 216 8.35 -27.96 4.28
C GLU A 216 9.73 -27.38 4.61
N ARG A 217 10.05 -27.36 5.92
CA ARG A 217 11.38 -26.97 6.41
C ARG A 217 12.34 -28.14 6.38
N ALA A 218 13.54 -27.91 5.85
CA ALA A 218 14.66 -28.86 5.93
C ALA A 218 15.37 -28.82 7.29
N ARG A 219 15.24 -27.67 7.98
CA ARG A 219 15.81 -27.46 9.32
C ARG A 219 14.69 -27.30 10.33
N LEU A 220 14.76 -28.07 11.41
CA LEU A 220 13.87 -27.98 12.57
C LEU A 220 14.49 -27.05 13.62
N GLY A 221 13.64 -26.37 14.37
CA GLY A 221 14.05 -25.47 15.44
C GLY A 221 13.56 -24.03 15.23
N GLU A 222 13.90 -23.19 16.21
CA GLU A 222 13.61 -21.76 16.17
C GLU A 222 14.78 -21.02 15.55
N LEU A 223 14.47 -20.00 14.74
CA LEU A 223 15.44 -19.06 14.22
C LEU A 223 15.53 -17.89 15.20
N GLU A 224 16.75 -17.46 15.54
CA GLU A 224 16.93 -16.20 16.25
C GLU A 224 16.33 -15.05 15.40
N SER A 225 15.82 -14.01 16.08
CA SER A 225 15.27 -12.86 15.38
C SER A 225 16.30 -12.20 14.48
N GLU A 226 15.96 -12.07 13.20
CA GLU A 226 16.82 -11.47 12.17
C GLU A 226 16.16 -10.22 11.57
N PRO A 227 16.95 -9.26 11.05
CA PRO A 227 16.41 -8.15 10.31
C PRO A 227 15.59 -8.62 9.12
N VAL A 228 14.42 -8.00 8.93
CA VAL A 228 13.55 -8.25 7.78
C VAL A 228 13.29 -6.95 7.03
N VAL A 229 12.91 -7.08 5.77
CA VAL A 229 12.61 -5.93 4.90
C VAL A 229 11.22 -6.11 4.29
N ARG A 230 10.65 -5.02 3.81
CA ARG A 230 9.44 -5.06 2.99
C ARG A 230 9.63 -6.02 1.81
N GLY A 231 8.65 -6.88 1.58
CA GLY A 231 8.73 -7.92 0.55
C GLY A 231 9.35 -9.24 1.03
N SER A 232 9.94 -9.32 2.24
CA SER A 232 10.39 -10.60 2.80
C SER A 232 9.24 -11.60 2.86
N ILE A 233 9.44 -12.81 2.34
CA ILE A 233 8.49 -13.91 2.41
C ILE A 233 8.88 -14.77 3.61
N GLN A 234 8.27 -14.53 4.74
CA GLN A 234 8.43 -15.35 5.93
C GLN A 234 7.52 -16.58 5.85
N VAL A 235 8.05 -17.75 6.24
CA VAL A 235 7.25 -18.96 6.35
C VAL A 235 7.03 -19.28 7.81
N THR A 236 5.77 -19.19 8.23
CA THR A 236 5.35 -19.43 9.62
C THR A 236 5.61 -20.89 10.07
N SER A 237 5.45 -21.18 11.35
CA SER A 237 5.56 -22.55 11.88
C SER A 237 4.54 -23.51 11.24
N SER A 238 3.42 -22.98 10.74
CA SER A 238 2.42 -23.78 10.01
C SER A 238 2.79 -24.06 8.56
N GLY A 239 3.95 -23.62 8.07
CA GLY A 239 4.38 -23.79 6.66
C GLY A 239 3.72 -22.85 5.67
N ARG A 240 2.98 -21.83 6.13
CA ARG A 240 2.31 -20.85 5.24
C ARG A 240 3.15 -19.59 5.05
N PRO A 241 3.28 -19.09 3.81
CA PRO A 241 4.03 -17.89 3.51
C PRO A 241 3.25 -16.62 3.86
N VAL A 242 3.97 -15.59 4.33
CA VAL A 242 3.49 -14.22 4.56
C VAL A 242 4.48 -13.28 3.88
N VAL A 243 4.01 -12.45 2.96
CA VAL A 243 4.83 -11.42 2.32
C VAL A 243 4.73 -10.13 3.12
N LEU A 244 5.82 -9.67 3.70
CA LEU A 244 5.84 -8.48 4.56
C LEU A 244 5.51 -7.21 3.77
N GLY A 245 4.57 -6.43 4.31
CA GLY A 245 4.08 -5.16 3.78
C GLY A 245 4.89 -3.95 4.25
N PRO A 246 4.38 -2.72 4.06
CA PRO A 246 5.07 -1.50 4.48
C PRO A 246 5.20 -1.36 6.00
N ASP A 247 4.24 -1.84 6.78
CA ASP A 247 4.21 -1.72 8.25
C ASP A 247 4.78 -2.99 8.94
N HIS A 248 5.72 -3.67 8.28
CA HIS A 248 6.36 -4.87 8.81
C HIS A 248 7.22 -4.55 10.05
N PRO A 249 7.44 -5.53 10.97
CA PRO A 249 8.39 -5.37 12.06
C PRO A 249 9.82 -5.24 11.53
N VAL A 250 10.70 -4.61 12.30
CA VAL A 250 12.12 -4.47 11.94
C VAL A 250 12.84 -5.81 11.94
N THR A 251 12.45 -6.72 12.84
CA THR A 251 13.02 -8.07 12.96
C THR A 251 11.92 -9.12 13.02
N GLY A 252 12.25 -10.36 12.67
CA GLY A 252 11.33 -11.50 12.77
C GLY A 252 12.06 -12.81 13.00
N GLY A 253 11.37 -13.77 13.62
CA GLY A 253 11.92 -15.09 13.98
C GLY A 253 11.50 -16.22 13.01
N TYR A 254 10.82 -15.90 11.92
CA TYR A 254 10.50 -16.90 10.89
C TYR A 254 11.49 -16.83 9.74
N PRO A 255 11.95 -17.99 9.21
CA PRO A 255 12.91 -17.98 8.10
C PRO A 255 12.30 -17.34 6.85
N VAL A 256 13.11 -16.47 6.23
CA VAL A 256 12.77 -15.77 4.99
C VAL A 256 13.23 -16.62 3.80
N ILE A 257 12.28 -17.21 3.06
CA ILE A 257 12.57 -18.06 1.89
C ILE A 257 12.96 -17.24 0.64
N GLY A 258 12.51 -16.00 0.57
CA GLY A 258 12.79 -15.10 -0.53
C GLY A 258 12.30 -13.68 -0.25
N VAL A 259 12.64 -12.75 -1.13
CA VAL A 259 12.19 -11.35 -1.06
C VAL A 259 11.53 -10.95 -2.37
N VAL A 260 10.33 -10.45 -2.31
CA VAL A 260 9.61 -9.84 -3.45
C VAL A 260 10.26 -8.51 -3.79
N VAL A 261 10.67 -8.36 -5.05
CA VAL A 261 11.41 -7.16 -5.50
C VAL A 261 10.49 -5.95 -5.65
N ASP A 262 9.24 -6.18 -6.07
CA ASP A 262 8.25 -5.14 -6.31
C ASP A 262 6.94 -5.50 -5.61
N THR A 263 6.66 -4.82 -4.51
CA THR A 263 5.49 -5.08 -3.67
C THR A 263 4.26 -4.26 -4.07
N ASP A 264 4.35 -3.34 -5.02
CA ASP A 264 3.23 -2.46 -5.39
C ASP A 264 2.04 -3.25 -5.95
N ALA A 265 2.32 -4.34 -6.68
CA ALA A 265 1.27 -5.23 -7.16
C ALA A 265 0.48 -5.88 -6.01
N LEU A 266 1.16 -6.20 -4.90
CA LEU A 266 0.53 -6.78 -3.71
C LEU A 266 -0.35 -5.79 -2.96
N ALA A 267 -0.13 -4.49 -3.15
CA ALA A 267 -1.00 -3.47 -2.57
C ALA A 267 -2.44 -3.52 -3.12
N GLN A 268 -2.61 -4.09 -4.31
CA GLN A 268 -3.89 -4.11 -5.00
C GLN A 268 -4.60 -5.47 -4.98
N VAL A 269 -3.98 -6.51 -4.41
CA VAL A 269 -4.62 -7.83 -4.29
C VAL A 269 -5.75 -7.81 -3.26
N ARG A 270 -6.78 -8.60 -3.53
CA ARG A 270 -7.96 -8.78 -2.68
C ARG A 270 -7.94 -10.13 -2.01
N PRO A 271 -8.66 -10.32 -0.93
CA PRO A 271 -8.97 -11.66 -0.42
C PRO A 271 -9.48 -12.58 -1.53
N GLY A 272 -8.85 -13.73 -1.68
CA GLY A 272 -9.19 -14.73 -2.70
C GLY A 272 -8.47 -14.60 -4.04
N ASP A 273 -7.83 -13.47 -4.34
CA ASP A 273 -6.95 -13.33 -5.53
C ASP A 273 -5.76 -14.30 -5.45
N LEU A 274 -5.16 -14.58 -6.60
CA LEU A 274 -4.01 -15.47 -6.70
C LEU A 274 -2.71 -14.67 -6.87
N VAL A 275 -1.67 -15.07 -6.16
CA VAL A 275 -0.30 -14.57 -6.30
C VAL A 275 0.58 -15.69 -6.82
N ARG A 276 1.42 -15.42 -7.82
CA ARG A 276 2.43 -16.32 -8.36
C ARG A 276 3.81 -15.72 -8.24
N PHE A 277 4.75 -16.48 -7.73
CA PHE A 277 6.13 -16.07 -7.59
C PHE A 277 6.95 -16.51 -8.81
N HIS A 278 7.72 -15.57 -9.36
CA HIS A 278 8.65 -15.82 -10.46
C HIS A 278 10.07 -15.55 -10.00
N ARG A 279 10.95 -16.54 -10.14
CA ARG A 279 12.35 -16.36 -9.73
C ARG A 279 13.00 -15.22 -10.53
N ARG A 280 13.59 -14.26 -9.82
CA ARG A 280 14.48 -13.24 -10.37
C ARG A 280 15.92 -13.55 -9.97
N ARG A 281 16.85 -13.18 -10.83
CA ARG A 281 18.27 -13.18 -10.46
C ARG A 281 18.54 -11.91 -9.66
N PRO A 282 19.45 -11.96 -8.66
CA PRO A 282 19.89 -10.80 -7.90
C PRO A 282 20.42 -9.67 -8.78
#